data_74e3c0bf33a842de2cc4cd977774501b
#
_entry.id   74e3c0bf33a842de2cc4cd977774501b
#
_cell.length_a   1.000
_cell.length_b   1.000
_cell.length_c   1.000
_cell.angle_alpha   90.00
_cell.angle_beta   90.00
_cell.angle_gamma   90.00
#
_symmetry.space_group_name_H-M   'P 1'
#
loop_
_entity.id
_entity.type
_entity.pdbx_description
1 polymer ?
#
loop_
_entity_poly.entity_id
_entity_poly.type
_entity_poly.pdbx_seq_one_letter_code
_entity_poly.pdbx_strand_id
1 'polypeptide(L)'
;MVQFASRMDLLKGSEIRELLKLTARPDIISFAGGMPAPELFPVEQMMEASVAVLKENGRAALQYSTTEGFPRLREQIAERMLAKNNIHTDADHILITSGSQEGLDFSARV
;
A
#
# COMPACT_ATOMS: atom_id res chain seq x y z
N MET A 1 -13.40 -21.52 26.52
CA MET A 1 -12.18 -20.67 26.49
C MET A 1 -11.57 -20.80 25.08
N VAL A 2 -11.31 -19.70 24.37
CA VAL A 2 -10.70 -19.78 23.04
C VAL A 2 -9.21 -20.03 23.22
N GLN A 3 -8.68 -21.08 22.57
CA GLN A 3 -7.27 -21.41 22.60
C GLN A 3 -6.62 -20.85 21.33
N PHE A 4 -5.67 -19.94 21.49
CA PHE A 4 -4.89 -19.40 20.38
C PHE A 4 -3.74 -20.34 20.00
N ALA A 5 -3.21 -20.19 18.79
CA ALA A 5 -2.00 -20.90 18.37
C ALA A 5 -0.82 -20.48 19.27
N SER A 6 0.06 -21.43 19.62
CA SER A 6 1.20 -21.20 20.53
C SER A 6 2.15 -20.06 20.11
N ARG A 7 2.23 -19.76 18.80
CA ARG A 7 3.00 -18.61 18.29
C ARG A 7 2.47 -17.26 18.79
N MET A 8 1.20 -17.19 19.24
CA MET A 8 0.62 -15.95 19.76
C MET A 8 1.21 -15.57 21.12
N ASP A 9 1.68 -16.56 21.90
CA ASP A 9 2.32 -16.31 23.20
C ASP A 9 3.66 -15.58 23.07
N LEU A 10 4.29 -15.64 21.89
CA LEU A 10 5.54 -14.97 21.57
C LEU A 10 5.35 -13.56 21.00
N LEU A 11 4.13 -13.20 20.60
CA LEU A 11 3.85 -11.89 20.01
C LEU A 11 3.73 -10.84 21.11
N LYS A 12 4.68 -9.91 21.13
CA LYS A 12 4.62 -8.70 21.95
C LYS A 12 4.12 -7.53 21.11
N GLY A 13 3.42 -6.58 21.74
CA GLY A 13 3.07 -5.31 21.11
C GLY A 13 4.33 -4.59 20.61
N SER A 14 4.22 -3.91 19.46
CA SER A 14 5.33 -3.10 18.94
C SER A 14 5.51 -1.86 19.80
N GLU A 15 6.66 -1.72 20.45
CA GLU A 15 7.03 -0.54 21.23
C GLU A 15 7.01 0.74 20.37
N ILE A 16 7.40 0.63 19.10
CA ILE A 16 7.35 1.74 18.14
C ILE A 16 5.90 2.21 17.93
N ARG A 17 4.93 1.29 17.84
CA ARG A 17 3.51 1.66 17.69
C ARG A 17 2.97 2.37 18.93
N GLU A 18 3.41 2.00 20.11
CA GLU A 18 3.04 2.72 21.34
C GLU A 18 3.62 4.13 21.37
N LEU A 19 4.88 4.30 20.93
CA LEU A 19 5.48 5.62 20.77
C LEU A 19 4.75 6.48 19.73
N LEU A 20 4.30 5.89 18.62
CA LEU A 20 3.53 6.61 17.59
C LEU A 20 2.19 7.15 18.10
N LYS A 21 1.58 6.53 19.11
CA LYS A 21 0.37 7.08 19.77
C LYS A 21 0.65 8.39 20.49
N LEU A 22 1.84 8.55 21.05
CA LEU A 22 2.25 9.80 21.70
C LEU A 22 2.50 10.92 20.68
N THR A 23 2.99 10.58 19.48
CA THR A 23 3.27 11.55 18.42
C THR A 23 2.02 12.11 17.73
N ALA A 24 0.86 11.50 17.97
CA ALA A 24 -0.42 12.01 17.48
C ALA A 24 -0.94 13.23 18.26
N ARG A 25 -0.29 13.61 19.35
CA ARG A 25 -0.67 14.77 20.15
C ARG A 25 -0.23 16.07 19.47
N PRO A 26 -1.10 17.10 19.40
CA PRO A 26 -0.83 18.33 18.66
C PRO A 26 0.28 19.22 19.30
N ASP A 27 0.63 18.94 20.54
CA ASP A 27 1.65 19.66 21.31
C ASP A 27 3.06 19.02 21.17
N ILE A 28 3.19 17.95 20.40
CA ILE A 28 4.44 17.21 20.23
C ILE A 28 4.98 17.39 18.81
N ILE A 29 6.22 17.87 18.70
CA ILE A 29 6.98 17.83 17.45
C ILE A 29 7.74 16.52 17.44
N SER A 30 7.36 15.62 16.54
CA SER A 30 7.93 14.27 16.45
C SER A 30 9.03 14.19 15.39
N PHE A 31 10.18 13.67 15.78
CA PHE A 31 11.24 13.21 14.88
C PHE A 31 11.30 11.67 14.79
N ALA A 32 10.31 10.99 15.35
CA ALA A 32 10.21 9.53 15.38
C ALA A 32 9.25 9.03 14.31
N GLY A 33 9.66 7.99 13.57
CA GLY A 33 8.87 7.38 12.50
C GLY A 33 8.88 8.19 11.20
N GLY A 34 8.92 7.51 10.08
CA GLY A 34 8.91 8.13 8.74
C GLY A 34 7.50 8.51 8.28
N MET A 35 6.72 9.25 9.07
CA MET A 35 5.39 9.70 8.68
C MET A 35 5.49 10.76 7.58
N PRO A 36 4.83 10.59 6.43
CA PRO A 36 4.76 11.64 5.42
C PRO A 36 4.09 12.90 5.96
N ALA A 37 4.50 14.07 5.46
CA ALA A 37 3.91 15.35 5.80
C ALA A 37 2.46 15.44 5.28
N PRO A 38 1.44 15.56 6.14
CA PRO A 38 0.04 15.51 5.73
C PRO A 38 -0.36 16.60 4.74
N GLU A 39 0.27 17.76 4.84
CA GLU A 39 0.06 18.93 3.97
C GLU A 39 0.52 18.70 2.53
N LEU A 40 1.33 17.67 2.28
CA LEU A 40 1.80 17.30 0.94
C LEU A 40 0.93 16.23 0.26
N PHE A 41 -0.10 15.74 0.92
CA PHE A 41 -1.00 14.77 0.30
C PHE A 41 -1.81 15.42 -0.82
N PRO A 42 -1.83 14.83 -2.01
CA PRO A 42 -2.54 15.37 -3.17
C PRO A 42 -4.06 15.09 -3.09
N VAL A 43 -4.74 15.63 -2.09
CA VAL A 43 -6.13 15.29 -1.78
C VAL A 43 -7.06 15.66 -2.92
N GLU A 44 -6.94 16.87 -3.47
CA GLU A 44 -7.77 17.36 -4.57
C GLU A 44 -7.60 16.50 -5.82
N GLN A 45 -6.35 16.18 -6.19
CA GLN A 45 -6.06 15.33 -7.34
C GLN A 45 -6.61 13.91 -7.16
N MET A 46 -6.56 13.37 -5.94
CA MET A 46 -7.14 12.06 -5.63
C MET A 46 -8.66 12.07 -5.72
N MET A 47 -9.32 13.15 -5.30
CA MET A 47 -10.76 13.33 -5.45
C MET A 47 -11.15 13.39 -6.94
N GLU A 48 -10.46 14.21 -7.72
CA GLU A 48 -10.70 14.33 -9.17
C GLU A 48 -10.52 13.00 -9.88
N ALA A 49 -9.41 12.30 -9.63
CA ALA A 49 -9.13 10.98 -10.21
C ALA A 49 -10.19 9.94 -9.82
N SER A 50 -10.61 9.93 -8.55
CA SER A 50 -11.65 9.00 -8.07
C SER A 50 -12.98 9.25 -8.76
N VAL A 51 -13.38 10.51 -8.90
CA VAL A 51 -14.62 10.89 -9.60
C VAL A 51 -14.54 10.51 -11.08
N ALA A 52 -13.42 10.77 -11.75
CA ALA A 52 -13.22 10.42 -13.16
C ALA A 52 -13.36 8.91 -13.39
N VAL A 53 -12.65 8.08 -12.60
CA VAL A 53 -12.73 6.62 -12.69
C VAL A 53 -14.16 6.11 -12.47
N LEU A 54 -14.85 6.60 -11.46
CA LEU A 54 -16.22 6.17 -11.16
C LEU A 54 -17.22 6.59 -12.24
N LYS A 55 -17.04 7.74 -12.86
CA LYS A 55 -17.88 8.19 -13.98
C LYS A 55 -17.64 7.39 -15.27
N GLU A 56 -16.38 7.13 -15.58
CA GLU A 56 -15.99 6.48 -16.84
C GLU A 56 -16.16 4.96 -16.79
N ASN A 57 -15.72 4.33 -15.69
CA ASN A 57 -15.61 2.90 -15.55
C ASN A 57 -16.11 2.36 -14.20
N GLY A 58 -17.04 3.05 -13.54
CA GLY A 58 -17.42 2.78 -12.16
C GLY A 58 -17.82 1.32 -11.88
N ARG A 59 -18.57 0.69 -12.78
CA ARG A 59 -18.99 -0.70 -12.60
C ARG A 59 -17.80 -1.66 -12.62
N ALA A 60 -16.84 -1.44 -13.52
CA ALA A 60 -15.63 -2.27 -13.61
C ALA A 60 -14.67 -1.97 -12.44
N ALA A 61 -14.54 -0.70 -12.06
CA ALA A 61 -13.68 -0.28 -10.95
C ALA A 61 -14.12 -0.83 -9.58
N LEU A 62 -15.42 -1.09 -9.42
CA LEU A 62 -15.99 -1.65 -8.18
C LEU A 62 -16.15 -3.18 -8.22
N GLN A 63 -15.77 -3.83 -9.32
CA GLN A 63 -15.88 -5.28 -9.49
C GLN A 63 -14.56 -5.96 -9.10
N TYR A 64 -14.64 -7.25 -8.79
CA TYR A 64 -13.47 -8.12 -8.69
C TYR A 64 -12.63 -8.09 -9.97
N SER A 65 -11.32 -8.15 -9.81
CA SER A 65 -10.38 -8.18 -10.92
C SER A 65 -9.51 -9.45 -10.89
N THR A 66 -8.50 -9.53 -11.77
CA THR A 66 -7.53 -10.63 -11.80
C THR A 66 -6.65 -10.63 -10.55
N THR A 67 -6.12 -11.80 -10.20
CA THR A 67 -5.23 -11.97 -9.05
C THR A 67 -3.98 -11.09 -9.14
N GLU A 68 -3.46 -10.91 -10.34
CA GLU A 68 -2.25 -10.13 -10.60
C GLU A 68 -2.48 -8.62 -10.48
N GLY A 69 -3.74 -8.20 -10.49
CA GLY A 69 -4.14 -6.80 -10.47
C GLY A 69 -4.49 -6.22 -11.84
N PHE A 70 -4.98 -5.00 -11.84
CA PHE A 70 -5.52 -4.32 -13.01
C PHE A 70 -4.47 -4.19 -14.13
N PRO A 71 -4.71 -4.73 -15.35
CA PRO A 71 -3.70 -4.83 -16.40
C PRO A 71 -3.08 -3.48 -16.77
N ARG A 72 -3.91 -2.45 -16.96
CA ARG A 72 -3.41 -1.12 -17.34
C ARG A 72 -2.49 -0.50 -16.28
N LEU A 73 -2.75 -0.74 -14.99
CA LEU A 73 -1.87 -0.30 -13.91
C LEU A 73 -0.50 -1.01 -13.99
N ARG A 74 -0.49 -2.31 -14.25
CA ARG A 74 0.75 -3.09 -14.39
C ARG A 74 1.58 -2.61 -15.58
N GLU A 75 0.94 -2.33 -16.72
CA GLU A 75 1.60 -1.72 -17.90
C GLU A 75 2.23 -0.38 -17.54
N GLN A 76 1.49 0.52 -16.91
CA GLN A 76 2.00 1.83 -16.49
C GLN A 76 3.16 1.74 -15.50
N ILE A 77 3.14 0.74 -14.61
CA ILE A 77 4.25 0.49 -13.70
C ILE A 77 5.48 0.04 -14.50
N ALA A 78 5.36 -0.87 -15.46
CA ALA A 78 6.45 -1.32 -16.32
C ALA A 78 7.06 -0.13 -17.09
N GLU A 79 6.23 0.70 -17.73
CA GLU A 79 6.65 1.92 -18.42
C GLU A 79 7.41 2.87 -17.49
N ARG A 80 6.90 3.07 -16.26
CA ARG A 80 7.54 3.91 -15.25
C ARG A 80 8.88 3.36 -14.77
N MET A 81 8.98 2.04 -14.55
CA MET A 81 10.24 1.38 -14.15
C MET A 81 11.31 1.56 -15.22
N LEU A 82 10.95 1.43 -16.49
CA LEU A 82 11.87 1.72 -17.59
C LEU A 82 12.29 3.19 -17.60
N ALA A 83 11.32 4.11 -17.59
CA ALA A 83 11.58 5.55 -17.76
C ALA A 83 12.36 6.18 -16.58
N LYS A 84 12.14 5.72 -15.35
CA LYS A 84 12.74 6.30 -14.15
C LYS A 84 13.98 5.58 -13.64
N ASN A 85 14.03 4.27 -13.82
CA ASN A 85 15.05 3.42 -13.20
C ASN A 85 15.86 2.63 -14.23
N ASN A 86 15.53 2.72 -15.52
CA ASN A 86 16.11 1.91 -16.59
C ASN A 86 16.00 0.39 -16.33
N ILE A 87 14.87 -0.02 -15.70
CA ILE A 87 14.55 -1.42 -15.42
C ILE A 87 13.60 -1.91 -16.51
N HIS A 88 14.06 -2.89 -17.28
CA HIS A 88 13.28 -3.54 -18.33
C HIS A 88 12.44 -4.66 -17.72
N THR A 89 11.13 -4.47 -17.72
CA THR A 89 10.13 -5.47 -17.31
C THR A 89 8.85 -5.27 -18.12
N ASP A 90 7.95 -6.21 -18.04
CA ASP A 90 6.61 -6.11 -18.63
C ASP A 90 5.51 -6.35 -17.58
N ALA A 91 4.27 -6.20 -17.97
CA ALA A 91 3.12 -6.34 -17.10
C ALA A 91 2.99 -7.74 -16.48
N ASP A 92 3.49 -8.78 -17.16
CA ASP A 92 3.35 -10.17 -16.69
C ASP A 92 4.31 -10.51 -15.54
N HIS A 93 5.32 -9.68 -15.32
CA HIS A 93 6.23 -9.77 -14.18
C HIS A 93 5.86 -8.84 -13.02
N ILE A 94 4.65 -8.27 -13.03
CA ILE A 94 4.19 -7.33 -12.00
C ILE A 94 2.94 -7.88 -11.32
N LEU A 95 3.00 -8.01 -10.01
CA LEU A 95 1.87 -8.34 -9.12
C LEU A 95 1.52 -7.13 -8.25
N ILE A 96 0.26 -6.76 -8.24
CA ILE A 96 -0.25 -5.70 -7.36
C ILE A 96 -0.65 -6.33 -6.01
N THR A 97 -0.13 -5.79 -4.93
CA THR A 97 -0.42 -6.25 -3.57
C THR A 97 -1.05 -5.15 -2.72
N SER A 98 -1.74 -5.54 -1.65
CA SER A 98 -2.32 -4.62 -0.67
C SER A 98 -1.26 -4.09 0.30
N GLY A 99 -0.25 -3.44 -0.24
CA GLY A 99 0.89 -2.88 0.47
C GLY A 99 2.08 -3.84 0.56
N SER A 100 3.21 -3.32 1.07
CA SER A 100 4.49 -4.03 1.09
C SER A 100 4.51 -5.27 1.97
N GLN A 101 3.69 -5.34 3.02
CA GLN A 101 3.64 -6.51 3.91
C GLN A 101 3.17 -7.77 3.19
N GLU A 102 2.15 -7.65 2.33
CA GLU A 102 1.69 -8.76 1.51
C GLU A 102 2.76 -9.18 0.49
N GLY A 103 3.39 -8.21 -0.16
CA GLY A 103 4.49 -8.46 -1.09
C GLY A 103 5.66 -9.19 -0.43
N LEU A 104 6.05 -8.81 0.78
CA LEU A 104 7.11 -9.45 1.56
C LEU A 104 6.71 -10.88 1.99
N ASP A 105 5.46 -11.08 2.43
CA ASP A 105 4.96 -12.41 2.81
C ASP A 105 4.97 -13.36 1.61
N PHE A 106 4.51 -12.91 0.45
CA PHE A 106 4.53 -13.71 -0.77
C PHE A 106 5.96 -14.04 -1.21
N SER A 107 6.86 -13.06 -1.20
CA SER A 107 8.27 -13.29 -1.56
C SER A 107 8.98 -14.28 -0.65
N ALA A 108 8.57 -14.38 0.61
CA ALA A 108 9.12 -15.32 1.57
C ALA A 108 8.57 -16.76 1.40
N ARG A 109 7.49 -16.93 0.64
CA ARG A 109 6.84 -18.25 0.42
C ARG A 109 7.29 -18.94 -0.89
N VAL A 110 7.96 -18.18 -1.77
CA VAL A 110 8.47 -18.65 -3.04
C VAL A 110 9.94 -19.06 -2.88
#